data_5d567e714a08a560f9d99c930b03ef81
#
_entry.id   5d567e714a08a560f9d99c930b03ef81
#
_cell.length_a   1.000
_cell.length_b   1.000
_cell.length_c   1.000
_cell.angle_alpha   90.00
_cell.angle_beta   90.00
_cell.angle_gamma   90.00
#
_symmetry.space_group_name_H-M   'P 1'
#
loop_
_entity.id
_entity.type
_entity.pdbx_description
1 polymer ?
#
loop_
_entity_poly.entity_id
_entity_poly.type
_entity_poly.pdbx_seq_one_letter_code
_entity_poly.pdbx_strand_id
1 'polypeptide(L)'
;MLSLYWSLSAGDVNSSVLREAGSANTVTSFVDRGQDGSGSPLRRQRFLFDVSSLDSDGVFGSELRVLRKKTATTRGSTDGRCCLKLLSCSSAPKKSALVQTKVVEEEGVSRWEVFDTWAFLKSCKLPQNRLLCLELEALDCRTGRPLDLRALGLARPGRTSTEKAFLLAFGKSKKRELFYNEIKARSGHDNKTVFEYLFTQRRTRRAPAVRPAKKLSVPPPQQQKMGPRCHRRRLHVNFKEMGWDDWIIAPLEYEAFHCHGVCDFPIRSHLEPTNHAIIQTLLSSMDPGVAPPTCCVPTRLSPISILYIDSANNVVYKQYEDMVVEGCGCR
;
A
#
# COMPACT_ATOMS: atom_id res chain seq x y z
N MET A 1 9.60 4.93 -0.50
CA MET A 1 8.43 4.03 -0.63
C MET A 1 8.63 2.95 -1.68
N LEU A 2 9.00 3.23 -2.94
CA LEU A 2 9.21 2.18 -3.96
C LEU A 2 10.24 1.13 -3.53
N SER A 3 11.40 1.52 -2.99
CA SER A 3 12.39 0.57 -2.48
C SER A 3 11.87 -0.28 -1.33
N LEU A 4 11.08 0.32 -0.43
CA LEU A 4 10.40 -0.40 0.64
C LEU A 4 9.36 -1.38 0.09
N TYR A 5 8.59 -0.97 -0.93
CA TYR A 5 7.64 -1.83 -1.62
C TYR A 5 8.32 -3.09 -2.18
N TRP A 6 9.42 -2.91 -2.92
CA TRP A 6 10.16 -4.04 -3.51
C TRP A 6 10.73 -4.97 -2.44
N SER A 7 11.29 -4.42 -1.36
CA SER A 7 11.80 -5.23 -0.24
C SER A 7 10.71 -6.03 0.45
N LEU A 8 9.54 -5.43 0.70
CA LEU A 8 8.40 -6.11 1.34
C LEU A 8 7.74 -7.14 0.40
N SER A 9 7.62 -6.83 -0.90
CA SER A 9 7.04 -7.73 -1.89
C SER A 9 7.94 -8.93 -2.20
N ALA A 10 9.26 -8.75 -2.16
CA ALA A 10 10.23 -9.82 -2.38
C ALA A 10 10.46 -10.72 -1.14
N GLY A 11 9.92 -10.35 0.03
CA GLY A 11 10.18 -11.05 1.29
C GLY A 11 11.60 -10.90 1.81
N ASP A 12 12.36 -9.94 1.28
CA ASP A 12 13.78 -9.73 1.56
C ASP A 12 13.93 -8.85 2.82
N VAL A 13 13.93 -9.51 4.00
CA VAL A 13 13.89 -8.85 5.32
C VAL A 13 15.28 -8.83 5.94
N ASN A 14 16.20 -8.08 5.36
CA ASN A 14 17.60 -8.08 5.81
C ASN A 14 18.04 -6.85 6.63
N SER A 15 17.13 -6.04 7.16
CA SER A 15 17.46 -4.96 8.08
C SER A 15 16.65 -5.03 9.38
N SER A 16 17.24 -4.55 10.50
CA SER A 16 16.60 -4.55 11.83
C SER A 16 15.26 -3.81 11.88
N VAL A 17 15.06 -2.83 10.99
CA VAL A 17 13.82 -2.06 10.83
C VAL A 17 12.75 -2.87 10.07
N LEU A 18 13.17 -3.75 9.15
CA LEU A 18 12.29 -4.62 8.38
C LEU A 18 11.79 -5.85 9.17
N ARG A 19 12.38 -6.17 10.33
CA ARG A 19 11.85 -7.26 11.18
C ARG A 19 10.43 -6.97 11.67
N GLU A 20 10.14 -5.74 12.04
CA GLU A 20 8.78 -5.31 12.39
C GLU A 20 7.94 -5.09 11.13
N ALA A 21 8.50 -4.47 10.08
CA ALA A 21 7.86 -4.28 8.79
C ALA A 21 7.49 -5.58 8.07
N GLY A 22 8.28 -6.66 8.24
CA GLY A 22 8.01 -7.97 7.62
C GLY A 22 6.71 -8.63 8.09
N SER A 23 6.16 -8.21 9.24
CA SER A 23 4.84 -8.65 9.73
C SER A 23 3.70 -7.70 9.37
N ALA A 24 4.01 -6.53 8.79
CA ALA A 24 3.03 -5.54 8.39
C ALA A 24 2.35 -5.93 7.07
N ASN A 25 1.03 -5.88 7.02
CA ASN A 25 0.27 -5.93 5.78
C ASN A 25 -0.14 -4.55 5.27
N THR A 26 0.12 -3.50 6.04
CA THR A 26 -0.17 -2.11 5.69
C THR A 26 0.96 -1.20 6.17
N VAL A 27 1.46 -0.33 5.28
CA VAL A 27 2.43 0.71 5.61
C VAL A 27 1.97 2.03 5.01
N THR A 28 1.72 3.03 5.85
CA THR A 28 1.28 4.38 5.41
C THR A 28 2.41 5.38 5.62
N SER A 29 2.64 6.22 4.62
CA SER A 29 3.66 7.28 4.64
C SER A 29 3.00 8.65 4.67
N PHE A 30 3.27 9.42 5.72
CA PHE A 30 2.82 10.80 5.89
C PHE A 30 3.97 11.75 5.59
N VAL A 31 3.80 12.64 4.61
CA VAL A 31 4.84 13.60 4.21
C VAL A 31 4.78 14.85 5.11
N ASP A 32 5.95 15.37 5.47
CA ASP A 32 6.06 16.61 6.25
C ASP A 32 5.37 17.80 5.54
N ARG A 33 4.43 18.44 6.25
CA ARG A 33 3.70 19.65 5.86
C ARG A 33 4.15 20.90 6.62
N GLY A 34 5.21 20.79 7.42
CA GLY A 34 5.74 21.91 8.21
C GLY A 34 6.21 23.06 7.31
N GLN A 35 6.21 24.27 7.87
CA GLN A 35 6.72 25.47 7.22
C GLN A 35 8.12 25.78 7.74
N ASP A 36 8.92 26.50 6.93
CA ASP A 36 10.25 26.89 7.29
C ASP A 36 10.23 28.11 8.23
N GLY A 37 11.00 28.00 9.31
CA GLY A 37 11.29 29.15 10.15
C GLY A 37 12.34 30.09 9.49
N SER A 38 12.13 31.40 9.58
CA SER A 38 13.02 32.43 8.99
C SER A 38 14.30 32.68 9.80
N GLY A 39 14.48 32.01 10.95
CA GLY A 39 15.62 32.25 11.86
C GLY A 39 16.96 31.69 11.35
N SER A 40 18.04 32.46 11.53
CA SER A 40 19.42 32.00 11.34
C SER A 40 20.22 32.27 12.64
N PRO A 41 20.90 31.27 13.23
CA PRO A 41 21.02 29.85 12.84
C PRO A 41 19.77 29.02 13.13
N LEU A 42 19.56 27.95 12.34
CA LEU A 42 18.43 27.03 12.52
C LEU A 42 18.75 26.00 13.61
N ARG A 43 18.32 26.26 14.85
CA ARG A 43 18.58 25.39 16.00
C ARG A 43 17.57 24.24 16.13
N ARG A 44 16.33 24.42 15.62
CA ARG A 44 15.25 23.45 15.68
C ARG A 44 14.51 23.41 14.37
N GLN A 45 14.23 22.21 13.88
CA GLN A 45 13.39 21.97 12.70
C GLN A 45 12.10 21.29 13.14
N ARG A 46 10.95 21.92 12.86
CA ARG A 46 9.62 21.36 13.12
C ARG A 46 9.17 20.54 11.93
N PHE A 47 8.61 19.36 12.22
CA PHE A 47 7.93 18.50 11.27
C PHE A 47 6.47 18.37 11.66
N LEU A 48 5.58 18.45 10.68
CA LEU A 48 4.14 18.40 10.89
C LEU A 48 3.52 17.35 9.97
N PHE A 49 2.89 16.34 10.55
CA PHE A 49 2.30 15.23 9.83
C PHE A 49 0.80 15.19 10.08
N ASP A 50 0.03 15.13 8.99
CA ASP A 50 -1.41 14.90 9.05
C ASP A 50 -1.65 13.39 9.09
N VAL A 51 -1.95 12.89 10.28
CA VAL A 51 -2.21 11.46 10.54
C VAL A 51 -3.71 11.15 10.63
N SER A 52 -4.55 11.95 9.97
CA SER A 52 -6.01 11.79 10.00
C SER A 52 -6.49 10.47 9.40
N SER A 53 -5.79 9.95 8.39
CA SER A 53 -6.06 8.66 7.77
C SER A 53 -5.45 7.47 8.51
N LEU A 54 -4.71 7.70 9.61
CA LEU A 54 -4.12 6.61 10.39
C LEU A 54 -5.22 5.87 11.17
N ASP A 55 -5.45 4.61 10.81
CA ASP A 55 -6.21 3.70 11.64
C ASP A 55 -5.33 3.27 12.82
N SER A 56 -5.67 3.71 14.03
CA SER A 56 -4.91 3.39 15.24
C SER A 56 -5.02 1.91 15.61
N ASP A 57 -6.06 1.22 15.12
CA ASP A 57 -6.28 -0.19 15.37
C ASP A 57 -5.35 -1.05 14.49
N GLY A 58 -4.38 -1.70 15.13
CA GLY A 58 -3.46 -2.60 14.44
C GLY A 58 -2.11 -2.01 14.07
N VAL A 59 -1.86 -0.73 14.31
CA VAL A 59 -0.50 -0.14 14.21
C VAL A 59 0.36 -0.70 15.33
N PHE A 60 1.56 -1.15 14.96
CA PHE A 60 2.52 -1.73 15.92
C PHE A 60 3.94 -1.15 15.78
N GLY A 61 4.17 -0.26 14.84
CA GLY A 61 5.44 0.42 14.65
C GLY A 61 5.29 1.75 13.94
N SER A 62 6.20 2.69 14.20
CA SER A 62 6.32 3.92 13.41
C SER A 62 7.72 4.48 13.46
N GLU A 63 8.14 5.13 12.38
CA GLU A 63 9.45 5.74 12.27
C GLU A 63 9.40 7.06 11.48
N LEU A 64 10.19 8.03 11.93
CA LEU A 64 10.44 9.26 11.19
C LEU A 64 11.73 9.13 10.39
N ARG A 65 11.67 9.45 9.10
CA ARG A 65 12.83 9.50 8.21
C ARG A 65 13.14 10.92 7.77
N VAL A 66 14.36 11.36 8.06
CA VAL A 66 14.88 12.69 7.71
C VAL A 66 16.14 12.52 6.88
N LEU A 67 16.17 13.07 5.67
CA LEU A 67 17.35 13.01 4.82
C LEU A 67 18.41 13.99 5.35
N ARG A 68 19.61 13.52 5.62
CA ARG A 68 20.79 14.33 5.84
C ARG A 68 21.57 14.45 4.53
N LYS A 69 21.63 15.66 3.97
CA LYS A 69 22.39 15.91 2.73
C LYS A 69 23.86 16.17 3.05
N LYS A 70 24.72 15.75 2.13
CA LYS A 70 26.13 16.18 2.15
C LYS A 70 26.18 17.70 2.03
N THR A 71 26.86 18.36 2.97
CA THR A 71 27.14 19.80 2.93
C THR A 71 28.60 20.05 2.60
N ALA A 72 28.88 21.13 1.85
CA ALA A 72 30.25 21.49 1.50
C ALA A 72 31.03 22.09 2.70
N THR A 73 30.33 22.44 3.77
CA THR A 73 30.87 23.18 4.93
C THR A 73 30.99 22.26 6.15
N THR A 74 32.03 21.45 6.20
CA THR A 74 32.43 20.69 7.39
C THR A 74 33.29 21.62 8.30
N ARG A 75 32.65 22.57 8.96
CA ARG A 75 33.35 23.40 10.00
C ARG A 75 32.40 23.62 11.17
N GLY A 76 32.35 22.68 12.11
CA GLY A 76 31.48 22.88 13.28
C GLY A 76 31.70 21.97 14.48
N SER A 77 32.18 20.76 14.31
CA SER A 77 32.50 19.86 15.40
C SER A 77 33.97 19.46 15.34
N THR A 78 34.70 19.65 16.44
CA THR A 78 36.09 19.24 16.58
C THR A 78 36.28 17.73 16.65
N ASP A 79 35.21 16.96 16.73
CA ASP A 79 35.24 15.50 16.97
C ASP A 79 34.34 14.68 16.00
N GLY A 80 33.75 15.32 14.98
CA GLY A 80 32.97 14.66 13.94
C GLY A 80 31.67 13.97 14.43
N ARG A 81 31.28 14.14 15.70
CA ARG A 81 30.07 13.50 16.28
C ARG A 81 29.04 14.51 16.72
N CYS A 82 27.81 14.36 16.25
CA CYS A 82 26.70 15.17 16.73
C CYS A 82 25.55 14.29 17.30
N CYS A 83 24.91 14.81 18.33
CA CYS A 83 23.76 14.19 18.99
C CYS A 83 22.47 14.80 18.47
N LEU A 84 21.71 14.04 17.69
CA LEU A 84 20.38 14.41 17.22
C LEU A 84 19.34 14.03 18.27
N LYS A 85 18.53 14.99 18.69
CA LYS A 85 17.40 14.77 19.61
C LYS A 85 16.10 15.05 18.90
N LEU A 86 15.22 14.06 18.90
CA LEU A 86 13.85 14.20 18.44
C LEU A 86 12.94 14.43 19.65
N LEU A 87 12.16 15.49 19.60
CA LEU A 87 11.29 15.95 20.68
C LEU A 87 9.85 16.07 20.18
N SER A 88 8.87 15.96 21.08
CA SER A 88 7.51 16.36 20.78
C SER A 88 7.39 17.89 20.79
N CYS A 89 6.54 18.44 19.89
CA CYS A 89 6.24 19.87 19.97
C CYS A 89 5.43 20.19 21.24
N SER A 90 5.81 21.29 21.91
CA SER A 90 5.04 21.86 23.01
C SER A 90 5.00 23.37 22.88
N SER A 91 3.88 23.98 23.28
CA SER A 91 3.74 25.43 23.40
C SER A 91 4.65 26.01 24.49
N ALA A 92 5.05 25.19 25.47
CA ALA A 92 5.96 25.56 26.54
C ALA A 92 7.27 24.76 26.43
N PRO A 93 8.44 25.38 26.32
CA PRO A 93 9.71 24.69 26.08
C PRO A 93 10.10 23.66 27.16
N LYS A 94 9.56 23.79 28.38
CA LYS A 94 9.79 22.84 29.48
C LYS A 94 8.91 21.60 29.46
N LYS A 95 7.95 21.47 28.51
CA LYS A 95 7.01 20.33 28.42
C LYS A 95 7.24 19.44 27.18
N SER A 96 8.27 19.72 26.38
CA SER A 96 8.60 18.86 25.23
C SER A 96 9.12 17.51 25.72
N ALA A 97 8.48 16.42 25.35
CA ALA A 97 8.93 15.08 25.67
C ALA A 97 10.03 14.65 24.70
N LEU A 98 11.10 14.04 25.21
CA LEU A 98 12.13 13.41 24.41
C LEU A 98 11.57 12.13 23.80
N VAL A 99 11.59 12.04 22.46
CA VAL A 99 11.17 10.84 21.71
C VAL A 99 12.35 9.89 21.55
N GLN A 100 13.44 10.39 20.97
CA GLN A 100 14.66 9.60 20.77
C GLN A 100 15.91 10.49 20.69
N THR A 101 17.04 9.95 21.12
CA THR A 101 18.38 10.54 20.89
C THR A 101 19.19 9.58 20.02
N LYS A 102 19.88 10.14 19.02
CA LYS A 102 20.74 9.37 18.10
C LYS A 102 22.09 10.09 17.95
N VAL A 103 23.18 9.35 18.10
CA VAL A 103 24.52 9.85 17.79
C VAL A 103 24.79 9.57 16.32
N VAL A 104 25.20 10.60 15.58
CA VAL A 104 25.56 10.50 14.16
C VAL A 104 26.96 11.04 13.95
N GLU A 105 27.71 10.36 13.09
CA GLU A 105 29.03 10.79 12.66
C GLU A 105 28.92 11.63 11.40
N GLU A 106 29.87 12.57 11.23
CA GLU A 106 29.97 13.36 10.01
C GLU A 106 30.56 12.49 8.88
N GLU A 107 29.69 11.75 8.22
CA GLU A 107 30.04 11.05 6.99
C GLU A 107 29.79 11.96 5.78
N GLY A 108 30.75 12.03 4.86
CA GLY A 108 30.63 12.85 3.63
C GLY A 108 29.57 12.38 2.61
N VAL A 109 28.59 11.58 3.01
CA VAL A 109 27.57 10.96 2.15
C VAL A 109 26.17 11.37 2.60
N SER A 110 25.26 11.60 1.64
CA SER A 110 23.84 11.83 1.95
C SER A 110 23.19 10.55 2.44
N ARG A 111 22.46 10.62 3.57
CA ARG A 111 21.90 9.46 4.26
C ARG A 111 20.55 9.79 4.89
N TRP A 112 19.64 8.80 4.90
CA TRP A 112 18.41 8.87 5.68
C TRP A 112 18.67 8.56 7.15
N GLU A 113 18.40 9.53 8.02
CA GLU A 113 18.38 9.33 9.46
C GLU A 113 17.00 8.83 9.87
N VAL A 114 16.96 7.66 10.53
CA VAL A 114 15.73 6.99 10.95
C VAL A 114 15.60 7.13 12.46
N PHE A 115 14.44 7.56 12.92
CA PHE A 115 14.08 7.67 14.33
C PHE A 115 12.86 6.80 14.61
N ASP A 116 12.95 5.95 15.61
CA ASP A 116 11.80 5.21 16.14
C ASP A 116 10.88 6.18 16.88
N THR A 117 9.62 6.22 16.47
CA THR A 117 8.59 7.09 17.05
C THR A 117 7.45 6.29 17.67
N TRP A 118 7.52 4.95 17.65
CA TRP A 118 6.42 4.10 18.06
C TRP A 118 6.02 4.27 19.53
N ALA A 119 6.99 4.23 20.44
CA ALA A 119 6.70 4.40 21.87
C ALA A 119 6.00 5.73 22.17
N PHE A 120 6.41 6.79 21.47
CA PHE A 120 5.79 8.10 21.57
C PHE A 120 4.39 8.11 20.96
N LEU A 121 4.22 7.59 19.73
CA LEU A 121 2.93 7.56 19.05
C LEU A 121 1.88 6.75 19.85
N LYS A 122 2.29 5.63 20.44
CA LYS A 122 1.45 4.79 21.28
C LYS A 122 1.02 5.49 22.59
N SER A 123 1.90 6.27 23.20
CA SER A 123 1.61 7.00 24.44
C SER A 123 0.85 8.31 24.22
N CYS A 124 0.94 8.85 22.99
CA CYS A 124 0.33 10.10 22.65
C CYS A 124 -1.16 9.93 22.40
N LYS A 125 -2.01 10.60 23.22
CA LYS A 125 -3.40 10.81 22.83
C LYS A 125 -3.36 11.74 21.63
N LEU A 126 -3.58 11.21 20.43
CA LEU A 126 -3.60 12.01 19.19
C LEU A 126 -4.54 13.21 19.39
N PRO A 127 -4.06 14.42 19.11
CA PRO A 127 -4.88 15.62 19.25
C PRO A 127 -6.13 15.52 18.37
N GLN A 128 -7.21 16.23 18.74
CA GLN A 128 -8.49 16.19 18.01
C GLN A 128 -8.35 16.52 16.53
N ASN A 129 -7.37 17.37 16.16
CA ASN A 129 -7.05 17.74 14.78
C ASN A 129 -6.15 16.73 14.06
N ARG A 130 -5.77 15.62 14.71
CA ARG A 130 -4.90 14.55 14.16
C ARG A 130 -3.62 15.04 13.47
N LEU A 131 -3.08 16.18 13.91
CA LEU A 131 -1.80 16.71 13.47
C LEU A 131 -0.71 16.30 14.46
N LEU A 132 0.24 15.50 14.03
CA LEU A 132 1.40 15.10 14.79
C LEU A 132 2.54 16.08 14.54
N CYS A 133 3.08 16.67 15.62
CA CYS A 133 4.20 17.61 15.54
C CYS A 133 5.42 17.07 16.28
N LEU A 134 6.57 17.05 15.58
CA LEU A 134 7.88 16.66 16.10
C LEU A 134 8.92 17.75 15.83
N GLU A 135 9.87 17.90 16.74
CA GLU A 135 10.99 18.85 16.61
C GLU A 135 12.33 18.11 16.63
N LEU A 136 13.19 18.41 15.68
CA LEU A 136 14.57 17.92 15.66
C LEU A 136 15.51 19.03 16.07
N GLU A 137 16.42 18.73 17.02
CA GLU A 137 17.56 19.56 17.38
C GLU A 137 18.85 18.76 17.30
N ALA A 138 19.95 19.45 17.02
CA ALA A 138 21.30 18.88 16.99
C ALA A 138 22.17 19.55 18.04
N LEU A 139 22.91 18.74 18.78
CA LEU A 139 23.83 19.18 19.81
C LEU A 139 25.21 18.56 19.56
N ASP A 140 26.24 19.26 19.87
CA ASP A 140 27.57 18.66 20.03
C ASP A 140 27.53 17.67 21.21
N CYS A 141 27.87 16.41 20.96
CA CYS A 141 27.70 15.34 21.97
C CYS A 141 28.59 15.57 23.21
N ARG A 142 29.72 16.26 23.09
CA ARG A 142 30.67 16.50 24.18
C ARG A 142 30.32 17.73 24.97
N THR A 143 30.03 18.84 24.27
CA THR A 143 29.86 20.15 24.92
C THR A 143 28.39 20.47 25.22
N GLY A 144 27.45 19.76 24.59
CA GLY A 144 25.99 20.01 24.68
C GLY A 144 25.58 21.34 23.98
N ARG A 145 26.46 21.95 23.21
CA ARG A 145 26.15 23.20 22.49
C ARG A 145 25.22 22.91 21.29
N PRO A 146 24.20 23.76 21.05
CA PRO A 146 23.34 23.61 19.90
C PRO A 146 24.07 23.87 18.59
N LEU A 147 23.91 22.99 17.61
CA LEU A 147 24.47 23.07 16.27
C LEU A 147 23.41 23.59 15.27
N ASP A 148 23.88 24.18 14.17
CA ASP A 148 23.00 24.65 13.09
C ASP A 148 22.62 23.46 12.18
N LEU A 149 21.33 23.14 12.12
CA LEU A 149 20.79 22.05 11.28
C LEU A 149 21.03 22.28 9.78
N ARG A 150 21.22 23.53 9.33
CA ARG A 150 21.59 23.84 7.94
C ARG A 150 23.00 23.36 7.63
N ALA A 151 23.94 23.63 8.53
CA ALA A 151 25.33 23.20 8.39
C ALA A 151 25.43 21.65 8.37
N LEU A 152 24.56 20.97 9.10
CA LEU A 152 24.49 19.49 9.14
C LEU A 152 23.69 18.87 7.99
N GLY A 153 23.15 19.67 7.06
CA GLY A 153 22.36 19.19 5.94
C GLY A 153 20.98 18.60 6.33
N LEU A 154 20.45 18.96 7.52
CA LEU A 154 19.17 18.46 8.04
C LEU A 154 18.01 19.44 7.83
N ALA A 155 18.28 20.66 7.39
CA ALA A 155 17.25 21.67 7.17
C ALA A 155 16.33 21.32 5.97
N ARG A 156 15.08 21.80 6.03
CA ARG A 156 14.07 21.63 4.98
C ARG A 156 14.31 22.47 3.72
N PRO A 157 14.77 23.72 3.79
CA PRO A 157 14.91 24.57 2.60
C PRO A 157 15.73 23.92 1.48
N GLY A 158 15.28 24.09 0.22
CA GLY A 158 15.96 23.54 -0.96
C GLY A 158 15.81 22.04 -1.18
N ARG A 159 14.83 21.40 -0.52
CA ARG A 159 14.52 19.98 -0.75
C ARG A 159 13.47 19.80 -1.84
N THR A 160 13.67 18.78 -2.68
CA THR A 160 12.66 18.32 -3.62
C THR A 160 11.54 17.57 -2.89
N SER A 161 10.44 17.29 -3.59
CA SER A 161 9.32 16.52 -3.03
C SER A 161 9.74 15.12 -2.54
N THR A 162 10.72 14.49 -3.20
CA THR A 162 11.26 13.17 -2.85
C THR A 162 12.24 13.18 -1.69
N GLU A 163 12.72 14.36 -1.28
CA GLU A 163 13.69 14.54 -0.20
C GLU A 163 13.07 15.06 1.10
N LYS A 164 11.76 15.33 1.08
CA LYS A 164 11.04 15.73 2.30
C LYS A 164 11.08 14.66 3.36
N ALA A 165 11.09 15.06 4.61
CA ALA A 165 10.94 14.16 5.73
C ALA A 165 9.54 13.49 5.67
N PHE A 166 9.46 12.26 6.12
CA PHE A 166 8.21 11.51 6.16
C PHE A 166 8.16 10.58 7.36
N LEU A 167 6.94 10.38 7.88
CA LEU A 167 6.63 9.46 8.95
C LEU A 167 6.04 8.20 8.33
N LEU A 168 6.58 7.02 8.68
CA LEU A 168 6.00 5.72 8.34
C LEU A 168 5.23 5.17 9.54
N ALA A 169 4.07 4.60 9.28
CA ALA A 169 3.32 3.81 10.23
C ALA A 169 3.15 2.39 9.69
N PHE A 170 3.51 1.39 10.49
CA PHE A 170 3.43 -0.02 10.17
C PHE A 170 2.23 -0.62 10.89
N GLY A 171 1.35 -1.26 10.14
CA GLY A 171 0.13 -1.84 10.66
C GLY A 171 -0.11 -3.26 10.18
N LYS A 172 -0.93 -3.97 10.95
CA LYS A 172 -1.51 -5.25 10.57
C LYS A 172 -3.01 -5.18 10.75
N SER A 173 -3.72 -4.89 9.66
CA SER A 173 -5.18 -4.93 9.67
C SER A 173 -5.65 -6.37 9.88
N LYS A 174 -6.50 -6.58 10.89
CA LYS A 174 -7.18 -7.86 11.16
C LYS A 174 -8.45 -8.01 10.31
N LYS A 175 -8.96 -6.92 9.76
CA LYS A 175 -10.15 -6.90 8.93
C LYS A 175 -9.76 -7.21 7.49
N ARG A 176 -10.49 -8.11 6.86
CA ARG A 176 -10.41 -8.34 5.42
C ARG A 176 -10.95 -7.09 4.73
N GLU A 177 -10.06 -6.20 4.37
CA GLU A 177 -10.43 -4.99 3.64
C GLU A 177 -10.51 -5.32 2.15
N LEU A 178 -11.62 -4.91 1.55
CA LEU A 178 -11.85 -5.10 0.13
C LEU A 178 -11.20 -3.95 -0.65
N PHE A 179 -10.45 -4.27 -1.70
CA PHE A 179 -9.89 -3.29 -2.62
C PHE A 179 -10.98 -2.37 -3.23
N TYR A 180 -12.20 -2.88 -3.30
CA TYR A 180 -13.37 -2.10 -3.68
C TYR A 180 -13.58 -0.83 -2.83
N ASN A 181 -13.19 -0.82 -1.55
CA ASN A 181 -13.33 0.35 -0.69
C ASN A 181 -12.46 1.51 -1.17
N GLU A 182 -11.26 1.23 -1.69
CA GLU A 182 -10.36 2.24 -2.25
C GLU A 182 -10.94 2.83 -3.56
N ILE A 183 -11.50 1.97 -4.40
CA ILE A 183 -12.19 2.38 -5.63
C ILE A 183 -13.39 3.26 -5.28
N LYS A 184 -14.18 2.87 -4.28
CA LYS A 184 -15.35 3.62 -3.81
C LYS A 184 -14.96 4.98 -3.23
N ALA A 185 -13.91 5.06 -2.43
CA ALA A 185 -13.42 6.31 -1.84
C ALA A 185 -13.02 7.34 -2.92
N ARG A 186 -12.55 6.87 -4.09
CA ARG A 186 -12.16 7.73 -5.21
C ARG A 186 -13.30 8.11 -6.15
N SER A 187 -14.31 7.26 -6.27
CA SER A 187 -15.44 7.47 -7.19
C SER A 187 -16.61 8.27 -6.61
N GLY A 188 -16.51 8.77 -5.35
CA GLY A 188 -17.52 9.67 -4.75
C GLY A 188 -18.62 8.99 -3.95
N HIS A 189 -18.33 7.87 -3.29
CA HIS A 189 -19.18 7.20 -2.28
C HIS A 189 -20.55 6.65 -2.73
N ASP A 190 -21.02 6.94 -3.94
CA ASP A 190 -22.27 6.41 -4.46
C ASP A 190 -22.04 5.23 -5.40
N ASN A 191 -22.80 4.14 -5.23
CA ASN A 191 -22.70 2.95 -6.07
C ASN A 191 -22.97 3.25 -7.55
N LYS A 192 -23.78 4.27 -7.85
CA LYS A 192 -24.07 4.70 -9.22
C LYS A 192 -22.86 5.39 -9.86
N THR A 193 -22.17 6.26 -9.11
CA THR A 193 -20.95 6.93 -9.57
C THR A 193 -19.77 5.97 -9.72
N VAL A 194 -19.66 4.96 -8.85
CA VAL A 194 -18.68 3.86 -9.02
C VAL A 194 -18.94 3.12 -10.33
N PHE A 195 -20.19 2.79 -10.61
CA PHE A 195 -20.55 2.12 -11.85
C PHE A 195 -20.25 3.01 -13.08
N GLU A 196 -20.62 4.27 -13.05
CA GLU A 196 -20.31 5.23 -14.11
C GLU A 196 -18.82 5.43 -14.28
N TYR A 197 -18.03 5.54 -13.20
CA TYR A 197 -16.57 5.65 -13.23
C TYR A 197 -15.92 4.43 -13.89
N LEU A 198 -16.38 3.23 -13.56
CA LEU A 198 -15.86 1.98 -14.12
C LEU A 198 -16.27 1.76 -15.59
N PHE A 199 -17.43 2.29 -16.03
CA PHE A 199 -17.99 2.03 -17.37
C PHE A 199 -17.86 3.18 -18.35
N THR A 200 -17.73 4.43 -17.93
CA THR A 200 -17.53 5.58 -18.83
C THR A 200 -16.17 5.55 -19.50
N GLN A 201 -15.14 5.08 -18.84
CA GLN A 201 -13.81 4.89 -19.44
C GLN A 201 -13.79 3.82 -20.56
N ARG A 202 -14.72 2.85 -20.54
CA ARG A 202 -14.86 1.86 -21.63
C ARG A 202 -15.54 2.41 -22.90
N ARG A 203 -16.35 3.45 -22.78
CA ARG A 203 -17.11 4.00 -23.93
C ARG A 203 -16.29 4.81 -24.93
N THR A 204 -15.16 5.35 -24.53
CA THR A 204 -14.32 6.16 -25.42
C THR A 204 -13.48 5.35 -26.42
N ARG A 205 -13.44 4.00 -26.30
CA ARG A 205 -12.57 3.17 -27.16
C ARG A 205 -13.27 2.21 -28.13
N ARG A 206 -14.62 2.15 -28.19
CA ARG A 206 -15.32 1.31 -29.18
C ARG A 206 -16.55 2.01 -29.75
N ALA A 207 -16.40 2.63 -30.93
CA ALA A 207 -17.54 2.86 -31.81
C ALA A 207 -18.02 1.48 -32.31
N PRO A 208 -19.30 1.11 -32.14
CA PRO A 208 -19.81 -0.16 -32.66
C PRO A 208 -19.98 -0.05 -34.18
N ALA A 209 -19.26 -0.88 -34.91
CA ALA A 209 -19.60 -1.15 -36.31
C ALA A 209 -20.97 -1.85 -36.34
N VAL A 210 -21.98 -1.15 -36.82
CA VAL A 210 -23.31 -1.67 -37.07
C VAL A 210 -23.20 -2.74 -38.19
N ARG A 211 -23.36 -4.01 -37.81
CA ARG A 211 -23.57 -5.09 -38.79
C ARG A 211 -25.08 -5.39 -38.89
N PRO A 212 -25.62 -5.47 -40.14
CA PRO A 212 -27.03 -5.76 -40.34
C PRO A 212 -27.36 -7.20 -39.92
N ALA A 213 -28.50 -7.34 -39.23
CA ALA A 213 -29.00 -8.60 -38.73
C ALA A 213 -29.31 -9.59 -39.88
N LYS A 214 -28.57 -10.70 -39.95
CA LYS A 214 -28.93 -11.84 -40.77
C LYS A 214 -29.97 -12.69 -40.02
N LYS A 215 -31.07 -13.02 -40.71
CA LYS A 215 -32.14 -13.93 -40.24
C LYS A 215 -31.54 -15.23 -39.76
N LEU A 216 -31.88 -15.59 -38.51
CA LEU A 216 -31.58 -16.92 -37.93
C LEU A 216 -32.38 -17.98 -38.65
N SER A 217 -31.72 -18.85 -39.39
CA SER A 217 -32.18 -20.21 -39.67
C SER A 217 -31.76 -21.10 -38.50
N VAL A 218 -32.71 -21.81 -37.91
CA VAL A 218 -32.50 -22.76 -36.80
C VAL A 218 -31.61 -23.90 -37.32
N PRO A 219 -30.41 -24.11 -36.79
CA PRO A 219 -29.60 -25.28 -37.15
C PRO A 219 -30.10 -26.52 -36.42
N PRO A 220 -29.94 -27.74 -37.03
CA PRO A 220 -30.26 -29.00 -36.37
C PRO A 220 -29.41 -29.20 -35.11
N PRO A 221 -29.83 -30.07 -34.17
CA PRO A 221 -29.16 -30.29 -32.89
C PRO A 221 -27.72 -30.78 -33.14
N GLN A 222 -26.78 -29.85 -33.04
CA GLN A 222 -25.35 -30.15 -33.05
C GLN A 222 -25.00 -30.86 -31.76
N GLN A 223 -24.42 -32.07 -31.88
CA GLN A 223 -23.71 -32.73 -30.79
C GLN A 223 -22.85 -31.68 -30.06
N GLN A 224 -23.23 -31.42 -28.81
CA GLN A 224 -22.50 -30.48 -27.96
C GLN A 224 -21.05 -30.99 -27.87
N LYS A 225 -20.11 -30.31 -28.58
CA LYS A 225 -18.69 -30.50 -28.35
C LYS A 225 -18.47 -30.18 -26.88
N MET A 226 -18.15 -31.19 -26.08
CA MET A 226 -17.79 -31.04 -24.68
C MET A 226 -16.75 -29.94 -24.59
N GLY A 227 -17.07 -28.86 -23.88
CA GLY A 227 -16.15 -27.76 -23.66
C GLY A 227 -14.90 -28.20 -22.87
N PRO A 228 -13.86 -27.38 -22.80
CA PRO A 228 -12.70 -27.72 -22.01
C PRO A 228 -13.12 -27.90 -20.54
N ARG A 229 -12.54 -28.89 -19.86
CA ARG A 229 -12.80 -29.14 -18.44
C ARG A 229 -12.35 -27.98 -17.58
N CYS A 230 -12.92 -27.86 -16.37
CA CYS A 230 -12.56 -26.84 -15.39
C CYS A 230 -11.05 -26.75 -15.16
N HIS A 231 -10.46 -25.59 -15.41
CA HIS A 231 -9.04 -25.31 -15.25
C HIS A 231 -8.79 -23.80 -15.10
N ARG A 232 -7.61 -23.47 -14.61
CA ARG A 232 -7.13 -22.09 -14.51
C ARG A 232 -6.70 -21.56 -15.87
N ARG A 233 -7.20 -20.38 -16.26
CA ARG A 233 -6.80 -19.64 -17.46
C ARG A 233 -6.20 -18.29 -17.10
N ARG A 234 -5.36 -17.76 -17.98
CA ARG A 234 -4.76 -16.44 -17.81
C ARG A 234 -5.82 -15.34 -17.85
N LEU A 235 -5.73 -14.40 -16.94
CA LEU A 235 -6.43 -13.13 -16.90
C LEU A 235 -5.42 -12.07 -16.53
N HIS A 236 -4.95 -11.34 -17.53
CA HIS A 236 -4.03 -10.24 -17.33
C HIS A 236 -4.81 -9.00 -16.93
N VAL A 237 -4.45 -8.39 -15.81
CA VAL A 237 -5.03 -7.15 -15.31
C VAL A 237 -3.98 -6.05 -15.46
N ASN A 238 -4.33 -4.99 -16.18
CA ASN A 238 -3.47 -3.82 -16.38
C ASN A 238 -4.20 -2.59 -15.85
N PHE A 239 -3.69 -2.02 -14.76
CA PHE A 239 -4.29 -0.86 -14.10
C PHE A 239 -4.21 0.41 -14.96
N LYS A 240 -3.21 0.52 -15.82
CA LYS A 240 -3.10 1.63 -16.77
C LYS A 240 -4.20 1.60 -17.84
N GLU A 241 -4.56 0.40 -18.33
CA GLU A 241 -5.69 0.26 -19.26
C GLU A 241 -7.03 0.58 -18.60
N MET A 242 -7.10 0.45 -17.29
CA MET A 242 -8.26 0.84 -16.46
C MET A 242 -8.27 2.34 -16.13
N GLY A 243 -7.19 3.08 -16.46
CA GLY A 243 -7.03 4.49 -16.13
C GLY A 243 -6.75 4.74 -14.64
N TRP A 244 -6.12 3.80 -13.95
CA TRP A 244 -5.82 3.88 -12.52
C TRP A 244 -4.34 4.14 -12.22
N ASP A 245 -3.56 4.40 -13.25
CA ASP A 245 -2.12 4.71 -13.16
C ASP A 245 -1.82 6.10 -12.58
N ASP A 246 -2.85 6.93 -12.37
CA ASP A 246 -2.77 8.20 -11.66
C ASP A 246 -2.67 8.04 -10.13
N TRP A 247 -3.14 6.91 -9.59
CA TRP A 247 -3.14 6.65 -8.16
C TRP A 247 -2.51 5.31 -7.75
N ILE A 248 -2.46 4.30 -8.62
CA ILE A 248 -1.71 3.06 -8.39
C ILE A 248 -0.28 3.25 -8.87
N ILE A 249 0.67 3.13 -7.94
CA ILE A 249 2.09 3.30 -8.20
C ILE A 249 2.71 1.97 -8.65
N ALA A 250 2.38 0.87 -7.94
CA ALA A 250 2.91 -0.47 -8.23
C ALA A 250 2.06 -1.59 -7.59
N PRO A 251 1.96 -2.77 -8.24
CA PRO A 251 2.36 -3.02 -9.62
C PRO A 251 1.39 -2.34 -10.59
N LEU A 252 1.79 -2.05 -11.82
CA LEU A 252 0.88 -1.52 -12.84
C LEU A 252 0.10 -2.63 -13.54
N GLU A 253 0.56 -3.87 -13.42
CA GLU A 253 -0.08 -5.04 -14.02
C GLU A 253 0.21 -6.31 -13.21
N TYR A 254 -0.67 -7.29 -13.28
CA TYR A 254 -0.49 -8.61 -12.68
C TYR A 254 -1.36 -9.68 -13.35
N GLU A 255 -0.99 -10.95 -13.16
CA GLU A 255 -1.77 -12.11 -13.64
C GLU A 255 -2.77 -12.53 -12.56
N ALA A 256 -4.04 -12.18 -12.72
CA ALA A 256 -5.10 -12.53 -11.78
C ALA A 256 -5.58 -13.97 -11.96
N PHE A 257 -5.49 -14.51 -13.19
CA PHE A 257 -6.11 -15.73 -13.63
C PHE A 257 -7.62 -15.78 -13.39
N HIS A 258 -8.29 -16.75 -13.97
CA HIS A 258 -9.72 -17.06 -13.74
C HIS A 258 -9.99 -18.53 -13.99
N CYS A 259 -11.08 -19.04 -13.42
CA CYS A 259 -11.53 -20.40 -13.64
C CYS A 259 -12.48 -20.46 -14.84
N HIS A 260 -12.25 -21.44 -15.70
CA HIS A 260 -13.05 -21.64 -16.91
C HIS A 260 -13.15 -23.13 -17.24
N GLY A 261 -14.31 -23.51 -17.77
CA GLY A 261 -14.56 -24.87 -18.23
C GLY A 261 -15.76 -25.50 -17.56
N VAL A 262 -16.03 -26.73 -17.97
CA VAL A 262 -17.19 -27.52 -17.52
C VAL A 262 -16.80 -28.49 -16.40
N CYS A 263 -17.77 -28.79 -15.54
CA CYS A 263 -17.67 -29.74 -14.45
C CYS A 263 -18.54 -30.96 -14.76
N ASP A 264 -18.02 -31.79 -15.64
CA ASP A 264 -18.77 -33.03 -16.06
C ASP A 264 -18.52 -34.16 -15.09
N PHE A 265 -19.51 -35.08 -15.00
CA PHE A 265 -19.37 -36.33 -14.27
C PHE A 265 -18.54 -37.34 -15.07
N PRO A 266 -17.61 -38.10 -14.44
CA PRO A 266 -17.15 -37.97 -13.05
C PRO A 266 -16.19 -36.77 -12.86
N ILE A 267 -16.40 -36.02 -11.76
CA ILE A 267 -15.50 -34.96 -11.39
C ILE A 267 -14.16 -35.55 -10.93
N ARG A 268 -13.05 -35.03 -11.45
CA ARG A 268 -11.71 -35.48 -11.07
C ARG A 268 -11.32 -35.02 -9.66
N SER A 269 -10.61 -35.85 -8.91
CA SER A 269 -10.20 -35.57 -7.53
C SER A 269 -9.39 -34.29 -7.37
N HIS A 270 -8.51 -33.92 -8.34
CA HIS A 270 -7.71 -32.72 -8.31
C HIS A 270 -8.53 -31.42 -8.39
N LEU A 271 -9.80 -31.47 -8.76
CA LEU A 271 -10.75 -30.35 -8.71
C LEU A 271 -11.38 -30.16 -7.33
N GLU A 272 -10.95 -30.96 -6.35
CA GLU A 272 -11.37 -30.88 -4.94
C GLU A 272 -12.89 -30.72 -4.77
N PRO A 273 -13.71 -31.60 -5.38
CA PRO A 273 -15.15 -31.46 -5.32
C PRO A 273 -15.66 -31.68 -3.90
N THR A 274 -16.71 -30.94 -3.51
CA THR A 274 -17.49 -31.29 -2.33
C THR A 274 -18.41 -32.49 -2.61
N ASN A 275 -18.82 -33.20 -1.57
CA ASN A 275 -19.82 -34.27 -1.72
C ASN A 275 -21.11 -33.77 -2.38
N HIS A 276 -21.53 -32.54 -2.05
CA HIS A 276 -22.66 -31.87 -2.68
C HIS A 276 -22.45 -31.73 -4.19
N ALA A 277 -21.29 -31.19 -4.62
CA ALA A 277 -20.96 -31.00 -6.04
C ALA A 277 -20.95 -32.34 -6.82
N ILE A 278 -20.46 -33.42 -6.19
CA ILE A 278 -20.48 -34.76 -6.80
C ILE A 278 -21.93 -35.23 -7.07
N ILE A 279 -22.79 -35.13 -6.06
CA ILE A 279 -24.19 -35.55 -6.21
C ILE A 279 -24.95 -34.65 -7.18
N GLN A 280 -24.74 -33.31 -7.08
CA GLN A 280 -25.37 -32.37 -8.01
C GLN A 280 -24.97 -32.65 -9.47
N THR A 281 -23.68 -32.89 -9.74
CA THR A 281 -23.18 -33.17 -11.09
C THR A 281 -23.72 -34.51 -11.61
N LEU A 282 -23.84 -35.52 -10.73
CA LEU A 282 -24.45 -36.80 -11.08
C LEU A 282 -25.92 -36.60 -11.49
N LEU A 283 -26.70 -35.91 -10.65
CA LEU A 283 -28.13 -35.63 -10.96
C LEU A 283 -28.26 -34.83 -12.25
N SER A 284 -27.45 -33.76 -12.42
CA SER A 284 -27.46 -32.96 -13.64
C SER A 284 -27.08 -33.74 -14.89
N SER A 285 -26.22 -34.76 -14.76
CA SER A 285 -25.84 -35.62 -15.89
C SER A 285 -26.92 -36.63 -16.25
N MET A 286 -27.75 -37.04 -15.26
CA MET A 286 -28.87 -37.99 -15.49
C MET A 286 -30.11 -37.25 -16.02
N ASP A 287 -30.45 -36.12 -15.41
CA ASP A 287 -31.57 -35.28 -15.80
C ASP A 287 -31.23 -33.80 -15.57
N PRO A 288 -30.85 -33.05 -16.63
CA PRO A 288 -30.50 -31.63 -16.54
C PRO A 288 -31.66 -30.75 -16.06
N GLY A 289 -32.90 -31.24 -16.08
CA GLY A 289 -34.06 -30.51 -15.56
C GLY A 289 -34.22 -30.57 -14.05
N VAL A 290 -33.56 -31.54 -13.37
CA VAL A 290 -33.65 -31.75 -11.92
C VAL A 290 -32.63 -30.90 -11.17
N ALA A 291 -31.41 -30.77 -11.69
CA ALA A 291 -30.34 -29.99 -11.03
C ALA A 291 -29.50 -29.23 -12.06
N PRO A 292 -29.13 -28.00 -11.77
CA PRO A 292 -28.19 -27.25 -12.61
C PRO A 292 -26.78 -27.88 -12.53
N PRO A 293 -25.94 -27.71 -13.57
CA PRO A 293 -24.57 -28.18 -13.53
C PRO A 293 -23.78 -27.39 -12.46
N THR A 294 -22.75 -28.04 -11.87
CA THR A 294 -21.81 -27.38 -10.97
C THR A 294 -20.93 -26.38 -11.72
N CYS A 295 -20.45 -25.37 -11.01
CA CYS A 295 -19.64 -24.29 -11.56
C CYS A 295 -18.15 -24.52 -11.33
N CYS A 296 -17.35 -24.12 -12.32
CA CYS A 296 -15.90 -24.02 -12.19
C CYS A 296 -15.54 -22.69 -11.51
N VAL A 297 -15.09 -22.77 -10.27
CA VAL A 297 -14.84 -21.60 -9.41
C VAL A 297 -13.44 -21.62 -8.78
N PRO A 298 -12.88 -20.47 -8.37
CA PRO A 298 -11.66 -20.43 -7.58
C PRO A 298 -11.83 -21.16 -6.24
N THR A 299 -10.88 -22.06 -5.92
CA THR A 299 -10.82 -22.78 -4.63
C THR A 299 -9.65 -22.34 -3.78
N ARG A 300 -8.58 -21.87 -4.40
CA ARG A 300 -7.41 -21.30 -3.74
C ARG A 300 -7.08 -19.97 -4.38
N LEU A 301 -6.82 -18.98 -3.55
CA LEU A 301 -6.49 -17.61 -3.95
C LEU A 301 -5.26 -17.16 -3.16
N SER A 302 -4.45 -16.28 -3.76
CA SER A 302 -3.30 -15.65 -3.11
C SER A 302 -3.40 -14.13 -3.13
N PRO A 303 -2.75 -13.46 -2.16
CA PRO A 303 -2.74 -12.01 -2.08
C PRO A 303 -1.79 -11.38 -3.08
N ILE A 304 -1.98 -10.07 -3.34
CA ILE A 304 -0.97 -9.19 -3.92
C ILE A 304 -0.78 -7.95 -3.06
N SER A 305 0.41 -7.40 -3.11
CA SER A 305 0.72 -6.12 -2.49
C SER A 305 0.56 -5.00 -3.50
N ILE A 306 -0.15 -3.93 -3.11
CA ILE A 306 -0.36 -2.75 -3.95
C ILE A 306 0.21 -1.53 -3.23
N LEU A 307 0.99 -0.72 -3.96
CA LEU A 307 1.45 0.59 -3.53
C LEU A 307 0.60 1.64 -4.26
N TYR A 308 -0.09 2.49 -3.53
CA TYR A 308 -1.01 3.47 -4.09
C TYR A 308 -1.05 4.77 -3.28
N ILE A 309 -1.66 5.80 -3.86
CA ILE A 309 -1.93 7.07 -3.17
C ILE A 309 -3.37 7.02 -2.64
N ASP A 310 -3.60 7.28 -1.35
CA ASP A 310 -4.94 7.33 -0.76
C ASP A 310 -5.68 8.64 -1.07
N SER A 311 -6.94 8.77 -0.61
CA SER A 311 -7.74 9.98 -0.79
C SER A 311 -7.21 11.21 -0.02
N ALA A 312 -6.37 11.00 1.00
CA ALA A 312 -5.70 12.03 1.77
C ALA A 312 -4.32 12.41 1.18
N ASN A 313 -3.99 11.86 0.00
CA ASN A 313 -2.72 12.05 -0.72
C ASN A 313 -1.49 11.49 0.03
N ASN A 314 -1.68 10.40 0.79
CA ASN A 314 -0.60 9.64 1.41
C ASN A 314 -0.25 8.42 0.57
N VAL A 315 1.01 8.01 0.57
CA VAL A 315 1.45 6.79 -0.11
C VAL A 315 1.27 5.61 0.82
N VAL A 316 0.47 4.63 0.40
CA VAL A 316 0.09 3.45 1.16
C VAL A 316 0.56 2.19 0.45
N TYR A 317 1.28 1.34 1.17
CA TYR A 317 1.51 -0.06 0.81
C TYR A 317 0.49 -0.92 1.54
N LYS A 318 -0.22 -1.79 0.81
CA LYS A 318 -1.20 -2.68 1.41
C LYS A 318 -1.30 -4.00 0.66
N GLN A 319 -1.39 -5.08 1.43
CA GLN A 319 -1.62 -6.42 0.91
C GLN A 319 -3.13 -6.69 0.88
N TYR A 320 -3.63 -7.05 -0.30
CA TYR A 320 -5.03 -7.43 -0.52
C TYR A 320 -5.12 -8.93 -0.75
N GLU A 321 -5.94 -9.58 0.05
CA GLU A 321 -6.22 -11.01 -0.06
C GLU A 321 -7.11 -11.33 -1.28
N ASP A 322 -7.04 -12.58 -1.74
CA ASP A 322 -7.90 -13.14 -2.79
C ASP A 322 -7.83 -12.43 -4.15
N MET A 323 -6.65 -11.99 -4.54
CA MET A 323 -6.44 -11.25 -5.78
C MET A 323 -6.02 -12.15 -6.96
N VAL A 324 -5.38 -13.27 -6.70
CA VAL A 324 -4.83 -14.17 -7.73
C VAL A 324 -5.40 -15.58 -7.54
N VAL A 325 -5.94 -16.16 -8.60
CA VAL A 325 -6.41 -17.53 -8.59
C VAL A 325 -5.25 -18.52 -8.69
N GLU A 326 -5.09 -19.37 -7.68
CA GLU A 326 -4.07 -20.41 -7.63
C GLU A 326 -4.61 -21.79 -8.02
N GLY A 327 -5.88 -22.04 -7.75
CA GLY A 327 -6.52 -23.30 -8.07
C GLY A 327 -7.99 -23.14 -8.38
N CYS A 328 -8.52 -24.01 -9.25
CA CYS A 328 -9.92 -24.08 -9.61
C CYS A 328 -10.52 -25.41 -9.20
N GLY A 329 -11.79 -25.40 -8.85
CA GLY A 329 -12.55 -26.58 -8.50
C GLY A 329 -14.00 -26.48 -8.92
N CYS A 330 -14.72 -27.59 -8.80
CA CYS A 330 -16.14 -27.72 -9.11
C CYS A 330 -16.97 -27.59 -7.82
N ARG A 331 -17.85 -26.58 -7.75
CA ARG A 331 -18.69 -26.29 -6.57
C ARG A 331 -20.15 -26.06 -6.98
#